data_596fae6e46450b9459d8b61bd7c21ad0
#
_entry.id   596fae6e46450b9459d8b61bd7c21ad0
#
_cell.length_a   1.000
_cell.length_b   1.000
_cell.length_c   1.000
_cell.angle_alpha   90.00
_cell.angle_beta   90.00
_cell.angle_gamma   90.00
#
_symmetry.space_group_name_H-M   'P 1'
#
loop_
_entity.id
_entity.type
_entity.pdbx_description
1 polymer ?
#
loop_
_entity_poly.entity_id
_entity_poly.type
_entity_poly.pdbx_seq_one_letter_code
_entity_poly.pdbx_strand_id
1 'polypeptide(L)'
;MSPRRSPGRRIAKSLLPIVLLVVLVLVCVVGYVVHSVTHPPRRAYLVTPERFLQLSSEHGVKATDETWQNRDGTYARGWLLRGAEGQPAIILLHRYGADRSWVLNLGIKINETTTYTVLWPDLRGHGMDPPVSWTSFGSVEGDDVAAALAYLRTLKTPQGRPLVGERAGLYGVELGAYAALLAASRDDKIQALVLDSAPAAPDDILRSAVRERVGLDNGPLQTFTRLGTGIYLMGHYGGGPACGIAASLSNRRVLLLTGEDAPEPLRAQTVQLARCFPSQTTVEVKSDLPLTGFNLPSATGEQGELYDRRVIDFFDKALR
;
A
#
# COMPACT_ATOMS: atom_id res chain seq x y z
N MET A 1 -0.48 69.11 18.75
CA MET A 1 -1.54 68.11 19.02
C MET A 1 -0.95 66.74 18.61
N SER A 2 -0.57 65.91 19.60
CA SER A 2 -0.11 64.55 19.28
C SER A 2 -1.33 63.63 19.03
N PRO A 3 -1.35 62.79 18.00
CA PRO A 3 -2.51 61.97 17.73
C PRO A 3 -2.65 60.91 18.84
N ARG A 4 -3.76 60.94 19.60
CA ARG A 4 -4.14 59.90 20.56
C ARG A 4 -4.23 58.56 19.84
N ARG A 5 -3.24 57.69 20.01
CA ARG A 5 -3.32 56.31 19.49
C ARG A 5 -4.53 55.61 20.12
N SER A 6 -5.40 55.07 19.30
CA SER A 6 -6.62 54.37 19.74
C SER A 6 -6.27 53.21 20.68
N PRO A 7 -7.02 52.99 21.77
CA PRO A 7 -6.72 51.90 22.74
C PRO A 7 -6.68 50.51 22.07
N GLY A 8 -7.49 50.28 21.02
CA GLY A 8 -7.47 49.03 20.23
C GLY A 8 -6.11 48.72 19.58
N ARG A 9 -5.36 49.74 19.12
CA ARG A 9 -4.04 49.54 18.51
C ARG A 9 -2.96 49.16 19.51
N ARG A 10 -3.11 49.50 20.80
CA ARG A 10 -2.21 49.07 21.88
C ARG A 10 -2.50 47.62 22.26
N ILE A 11 -3.76 47.23 22.39
CA ILE A 11 -4.18 45.84 22.70
C ILE A 11 -3.77 44.91 21.57
N ALA A 12 -4.00 45.27 20.30
CA ALA A 12 -3.56 44.48 19.16
C ALA A 12 -2.04 44.24 19.13
N LYS A 13 -1.22 45.28 19.47
CA LYS A 13 0.24 45.15 19.55
C LYS A 13 0.70 44.25 20.69
N SER A 14 0.01 44.23 21.84
CA SER A 14 0.36 43.35 22.97
C SER A 14 -0.07 41.91 22.77
N LEU A 15 -1.17 41.66 22.00
CA LEU A 15 -1.63 40.31 21.67
C LEU A 15 -0.88 39.68 20.51
N LEU A 16 -0.29 40.47 19.61
CA LEU A 16 0.44 39.99 18.42
C LEU A 16 1.51 38.92 18.75
N PRO A 17 2.42 39.11 19.73
CA PRO A 17 3.42 38.09 20.03
C PRO A 17 2.81 36.79 20.57
N ILE A 18 1.70 36.88 21.30
CA ILE A 18 1.00 35.69 21.81
C ILE A 18 0.38 34.92 20.63
N VAL A 19 -0.27 35.62 19.71
CA VAL A 19 -0.87 35.02 18.52
C VAL A 19 0.23 34.37 17.65
N LEU A 20 1.34 35.07 17.44
CA LEU A 20 2.47 34.52 16.68
C LEU A 20 3.07 33.28 17.35
N LEU A 21 3.19 33.26 18.68
CA LEU A 21 3.66 32.08 19.42
C LEU A 21 2.69 30.90 19.25
N VAL A 22 1.38 31.14 19.38
CA VAL A 22 0.37 30.08 19.19
C VAL A 22 0.42 29.53 17.76
N VAL A 23 0.51 30.39 16.76
CA VAL A 23 0.64 29.97 15.35
C VAL A 23 1.93 29.16 15.15
N LEU A 24 3.04 29.61 15.70
CA LEU A 24 4.32 28.87 15.63
C LEU A 24 4.20 27.48 16.24
N VAL A 25 3.60 27.37 17.42
CA VAL A 25 3.38 26.09 18.10
C VAL A 25 2.50 25.17 17.24
N LEU A 26 1.42 25.69 16.68
CA LEU A 26 0.54 24.92 15.78
C LEU A 26 1.29 24.42 14.54
N VAL A 27 2.09 25.27 13.92
CA VAL A 27 2.92 24.88 12.75
C VAL A 27 3.92 23.79 13.14
N CYS A 28 4.57 23.89 14.28
CA CYS A 28 5.50 22.87 14.77
C CYS A 28 4.79 21.54 15.04
N VAL A 29 3.60 21.57 15.67
CA VAL A 29 2.82 20.36 15.96
C VAL A 29 2.36 19.70 14.64
N VAL A 30 1.79 20.45 13.72
CA VAL A 30 1.37 19.92 12.41
C VAL A 30 2.59 19.39 11.65
N GLY A 31 3.69 20.12 11.61
CA GLY A 31 4.94 19.68 10.97
C GLY A 31 5.46 18.37 11.55
N TYR A 32 5.44 18.23 12.88
CA TYR A 32 5.79 16.98 13.55
C TYR A 32 4.87 15.82 13.16
N VAL A 33 3.55 16.04 13.17
CA VAL A 33 2.56 15.01 12.77
C VAL A 33 2.80 14.61 11.31
N VAL A 34 2.91 15.58 10.39
CA VAL A 34 3.18 15.32 8.97
C VAL A 34 4.46 14.51 8.80
N HIS A 35 5.55 14.91 9.45
CA HIS A 35 6.80 14.16 9.39
C HIS A 35 6.63 12.73 9.93
N SER A 36 5.94 12.55 11.06
CA SER A 36 5.78 11.25 11.70
C SER A 36 4.93 10.28 10.89
N VAL A 37 3.93 10.76 10.12
CA VAL A 37 3.07 9.91 9.29
C VAL A 37 3.65 9.68 7.89
N THR A 38 4.42 10.63 7.35
CA THR A 38 5.13 10.43 6.08
C THR A 38 6.36 9.54 6.21
N HIS A 39 6.87 9.35 7.44
CA HIS A 39 7.98 8.44 7.75
C HIS A 39 7.46 7.31 8.65
N PRO A 40 6.95 6.21 8.06
CA PRO A 40 6.43 5.08 8.82
C PRO A 40 7.44 4.56 9.84
N PRO A 41 6.98 3.96 10.96
CA PRO A 41 7.89 3.45 11.97
C PRO A 41 8.71 2.29 11.42
N ARG A 42 10.01 2.33 11.65
CA ARG A 42 10.87 1.19 11.37
C ARG A 42 10.57 0.10 12.38
N ARG A 43 10.05 -1.01 11.91
CA ARG A 43 9.78 -2.20 12.74
C ARG A 43 10.70 -3.33 12.29
N ALA A 44 11.05 -4.20 13.23
CA ALA A 44 11.72 -5.44 12.86
C ALA A 44 10.76 -6.30 12.02
N TYR A 45 11.27 -6.95 11.00
CA TYR A 45 10.49 -7.90 10.22
C TYR A 45 9.94 -9.01 11.11
N LEU A 46 8.74 -9.50 10.83
CA LEU A 46 8.19 -10.71 11.46
C LEU A 46 9.07 -11.93 11.17
N VAL A 47 9.63 -11.97 9.96
CA VAL A 47 10.63 -12.95 9.51
C VAL A 47 11.79 -12.16 8.92
N THR A 48 13.01 -12.33 9.44
CA THR A 48 14.17 -11.61 8.91
C THR A 48 14.56 -12.14 7.52
N PRO A 49 15.26 -11.34 6.68
CA PRO A 49 15.72 -11.78 5.37
C PRO A 49 16.56 -13.07 5.44
N GLU A 50 17.44 -13.17 6.41
CA GLU A 50 18.30 -14.35 6.61
C GLU A 50 17.46 -15.58 6.92
N ARG A 51 16.46 -15.45 7.80
CA ARG A 51 15.56 -16.55 8.16
C ARG A 51 14.68 -16.98 6.99
N PHE A 52 14.19 -16.03 6.21
CA PHE A 52 13.45 -16.31 4.98
C PHE A 52 14.30 -17.11 3.97
N LEU A 53 15.52 -16.66 3.69
CA LEU A 53 16.42 -17.34 2.76
C LEU A 53 16.82 -18.73 3.27
N GLN A 54 17.04 -18.87 4.58
CA GLN A 54 17.34 -20.17 5.19
C GLN A 54 16.16 -21.14 5.03
N LEU A 55 14.95 -20.74 5.43
CA LEU A 55 13.73 -21.57 5.30
C LEU A 55 13.49 -21.96 3.85
N SER A 56 13.65 -21.03 2.93
CA SER A 56 13.47 -21.32 1.50
C SER A 56 14.47 -22.34 0.99
N SER A 57 15.74 -22.24 1.41
CA SER A 57 16.78 -23.20 1.06
C SER A 57 16.51 -24.60 1.63
N GLU A 58 16.03 -24.68 2.88
CA GLU A 58 15.67 -25.94 3.54
C GLU A 58 14.52 -26.65 2.82
N HIS A 59 13.61 -25.90 2.17
CA HIS A 59 12.50 -26.45 1.39
C HIS A 59 12.78 -26.57 -0.11
N GLY A 60 14.02 -26.31 -0.54
CA GLY A 60 14.41 -26.38 -1.95
C GLY A 60 13.85 -25.28 -2.84
N VAL A 61 13.30 -24.21 -2.25
CA VAL A 61 12.73 -23.08 -2.96
C VAL A 61 13.80 -22.03 -3.27
N LYS A 62 13.82 -21.52 -4.49
CA LYS A 62 14.79 -20.50 -4.93
C LYS A 62 14.31 -19.08 -4.57
N ALA A 63 14.54 -18.68 -3.32
CA ALA A 63 14.30 -17.34 -2.85
C ALA A 63 15.54 -16.45 -3.00
N THR A 64 15.32 -15.19 -3.34
CA THR A 64 16.40 -14.18 -3.44
C THR A 64 15.92 -12.85 -2.88
N ASP A 65 16.86 -12.05 -2.35
CA ASP A 65 16.63 -10.65 -2.01
C ASP A 65 17.05 -9.81 -3.22
N GLU A 66 16.10 -9.07 -3.80
CA GLU A 66 16.26 -8.37 -5.05
C GLU A 66 16.20 -6.87 -4.82
N THR A 67 16.90 -6.12 -5.68
CA THR A 67 16.89 -4.66 -5.71
C THR A 67 16.72 -4.19 -7.15
N TRP A 68 15.85 -3.20 -7.36
CA TRP A 68 15.62 -2.60 -8.68
C TRP A 68 15.44 -1.09 -8.59
N GLN A 69 15.60 -0.42 -9.71
CA GLN A 69 15.44 1.02 -9.80
C GLN A 69 13.99 1.38 -10.14
N ASN A 70 13.43 2.34 -9.40
CA ASN A 70 12.14 2.97 -9.66
C ASN A 70 12.26 4.01 -10.78
N ARG A 71 11.12 4.45 -11.33
CA ARG A 71 11.08 5.44 -12.41
C ARG A 71 11.66 6.80 -12.03
N ASP A 72 11.58 7.18 -10.76
CA ASP A 72 12.13 8.42 -10.21
C ASP A 72 13.64 8.33 -9.88
N GLY A 73 14.30 7.23 -10.24
CA GLY A 73 15.71 6.98 -10.00
C GLY A 73 16.04 6.44 -8.60
N THR A 74 15.07 6.39 -7.70
CA THR A 74 15.25 5.74 -6.39
C THR A 74 15.30 4.21 -6.52
N TYR A 75 15.67 3.53 -5.44
CA TYR A 75 15.71 2.07 -5.43
C TYR A 75 14.58 1.50 -4.57
N ALA A 76 14.09 0.34 -4.97
CA ALA A 76 13.22 -0.52 -4.19
C ALA A 76 13.88 -1.88 -3.98
N ARG A 77 13.43 -2.62 -2.98
CA ARG A 77 13.90 -3.98 -2.72
C ARG A 77 12.74 -4.88 -2.30
N GLY A 78 12.92 -6.17 -2.50
CA GLY A 78 11.90 -7.15 -2.18
C GLY A 78 12.43 -8.57 -2.21
N TRP A 79 11.62 -9.49 -1.73
CA TRP A 79 11.89 -10.91 -1.85
C TRP A 79 11.24 -11.47 -3.10
N LEU A 80 11.96 -12.37 -3.77
CA LEU A 80 11.50 -13.03 -4.98
C LEU A 80 11.53 -14.55 -4.80
N LEU A 81 10.40 -15.21 -5.04
CA LEU A 81 10.32 -16.64 -5.30
C LEU A 81 10.11 -16.86 -6.79
N ARG A 82 11.05 -17.57 -7.42
CA ARG A 82 10.93 -17.91 -8.83
C ARG A 82 9.97 -19.07 -9.03
N GLY A 83 9.02 -18.89 -9.92
CA GLY A 83 8.09 -19.91 -10.36
C GLY A 83 8.58 -20.68 -11.58
N ALA A 84 7.67 -21.39 -12.23
CA ALA A 84 7.96 -22.06 -13.50
C ALA A 84 8.07 -21.03 -14.64
N GLU A 85 8.89 -21.36 -15.61
CA GLU A 85 9.17 -20.52 -16.77
C GLU A 85 7.89 -20.17 -17.54
N GLY A 86 7.75 -18.89 -17.91
CA GLY A 86 6.62 -18.38 -18.69
C GLY A 86 5.29 -18.30 -17.93
N GLN A 87 5.27 -18.69 -16.64
CA GLN A 87 4.07 -18.55 -15.81
C GLN A 87 3.83 -17.09 -15.41
N PRO A 88 2.60 -16.70 -15.04
CA PRO A 88 2.29 -15.38 -14.52
C PRO A 88 3.14 -14.97 -13.33
N ALA A 89 3.25 -13.66 -13.10
CA ALA A 89 3.84 -13.11 -11.91
C ALA A 89 2.79 -12.49 -10.99
N ILE A 90 3.00 -12.58 -9.67
CA ILE A 90 2.16 -11.93 -8.66
C ILE A 90 3.05 -11.03 -7.79
N ILE A 91 2.59 -9.80 -7.55
CA ILE A 91 3.22 -8.88 -6.60
C ILE A 91 2.30 -8.72 -5.40
N LEU A 92 2.85 -8.91 -4.19
CA LEU A 92 2.13 -8.79 -2.92
C LEU A 92 2.55 -7.53 -2.19
N LEU A 93 1.58 -6.65 -1.90
CA LEU A 93 1.78 -5.32 -1.36
C LEU A 93 1.16 -5.22 0.04
N HIS A 94 1.99 -4.91 1.02
CA HIS A 94 1.58 -4.77 2.42
C HIS A 94 0.84 -3.44 2.69
N ARG A 95 0.22 -3.33 3.86
CA ARG A 95 -0.45 -2.12 4.34
C ARG A 95 0.53 -1.04 4.85
N TYR A 96 0.03 0.18 5.12
CA TYR A 96 0.79 1.21 5.84
C TYR A 96 1.29 0.69 7.20
N GLY A 97 2.51 1.02 7.55
CA GLY A 97 3.16 0.63 8.81
C GLY A 97 3.52 -0.85 8.95
N ALA A 98 3.33 -1.64 7.88
CA ALA A 98 3.81 -3.03 7.76
C ALA A 98 5.05 -3.10 6.86
N ASP A 99 5.48 -4.31 6.53
CA ASP A 99 6.60 -4.61 5.64
C ASP A 99 6.33 -5.91 4.86
N ARG A 100 7.24 -6.26 3.96
CA ARG A 100 7.12 -7.44 3.08
C ARG A 100 6.92 -8.78 3.82
N SER A 101 7.39 -8.91 5.08
CA SER A 101 7.21 -10.14 5.85
C SER A 101 5.77 -10.38 6.28
N TRP A 102 4.93 -9.32 6.25
CA TRP A 102 3.52 -9.39 6.65
C TRP A 102 2.67 -10.32 5.76
N VAL A 103 2.99 -10.39 4.48
CA VAL A 103 2.27 -11.20 3.46
C VAL A 103 3.07 -12.41 2.98
N LEU A 104 4.11 -12.78 3.74
CA LEU A 104 5.06 -13.83 3.35
C LEU A 104 4.39 -15.20 3.16
N ASN A 105 3.60 -15.64 4.15
CA ASN A 105 2.96 -16.96 4.10
C ASN A 105 2.05 -17.12 2.89
N LEU A 106 1.23 -16.12 2.61
CA LEU A 106 0.34 -16.11 1.45
C LEU A 106 1.14 -16.31 0.15
N GLY A 107 2.24 -15.58 0.00
CA GLY A 107 2.99 -15.65 -1.23
C GLY A 107 3.77 -16.96 -1.40
N ILE A 108 4.29 -17.57 -0.32
CA ILE A 108 4.90 -18.92 -0.38
C ILE A 108 3.83 -19.89 -0.88
N LYS A 109 2.63 -19.90 -0.31
CA LYS A 109 1.54 -20.79 -0.70
C LYS A 109 1.07 -20.56 -2.15
N ILE A 110 1.03 -19.29 -2.60
CA ILE A 110 0.76 -18.98 -4.02
C ILE A 110 1.81 -19.66 -4.91
N ASN A 111 3.10 -19.46 -4.64
CA ASN A 111 4.18 -20.04 -5.44
C ASN A 111 4.12 -21.57 -5.46
N GLU A 112 3.93 -22.20 -4.31
CA GLU A 112 3.85 -23.66 -4.18
C GLU A 112 2.64 -24.27 -4.91
N THR A 113 1.49 -23.59 -4.84
CA THR A 113 0.24 -24.12 -5.41
C THR A 113 0.11 -23.87 -6.90
N THR A 114 0.55 -22.70 -7.38
CA THR A 114 0.34 -22.26 -8.75
C THR A 114 1.58 -22.31 -9.64
N THR A 115 2.75 -22.46 -9.05
CA THR A 115 4.06 -22.30 -9.72
C THR A 115 4.32 -20.91 -10.29
N TYR A 116 3.59 -19.90 -9.87
CA TYR A 116 3.78 -18.51 -10.30
C TYR A 116 5.01 -17.89 -9.63
N THR A 117 5.65 -16.96 -10.32
CA THR A 117 6.70 -16.14 -9.72
C THR A 117 6.06 -15.10 -8.80
N VAL A 118 6.56 -14.99 -7.57
CA VAL A 118 6.01 -14.08 -6.56
C VAL A 118 7.06 -13.10 -6.08
N LEU A 119 6.72 -11.81 -6.03
CA LEU A 119 7.56 -10.73 -5.54
C LEU A 119 6.87 -10.00 -4.37
N TRP A 120 7.60 -9.77 -3.29
CA TRP A 120 7.18 -9.00 -2.11
C TRP A 120 8.07 -7.77 -1.94
N PRO A 121 7.74 -6.61 -2.51
CA PRO A 121 8.48 -5.38 -2.23
C PRO A 121 8.18 -4.84 -0.82
N ASP A 122 9.16 -4.20 -0.20
CA ASP A 122 8.85 -3.17 0.76
C ASP A 122 8.37 -1.94 0.02
N LEU A 123 7.18 -1.45 0.35
CA LEU A 123 6.67 -0.20 -0.19
C LEU A 123 7.52 0.98 0.30
N ARG A 124 7.57 2.04 -0.48
CA ARG A 124 8.29 3.29 -0.18
C ARG A 124 8.08 3.73 1.27
N GLY A 125 9.17 4.04 1.97
CA GLY A 125 9.16 4.44 3.37
C GLY A 125 9.05 3.30 4.38
N HIS A 126 8.85 2.06 3.94
CA HIS A 126 8.61 0.91 4.81
C HIS A 126 9.79 -0.07 4.82
N GLY A 127 9.72 -1.00 5.78
CA GLY A 127 10.79 -1.96 6.04
C GLY A 127 11.82 -1.47 7.05
N MET A 128 12.80 -2.32 7.35
CA MET A 128 13.76 -2.06 8.42
C MET A 128 14.79 -0.97 8.04
N ASP A 129 15.20 -0.93 6.78
CA ASP A 129 16.15 0.05 6.24
C ASP A 129 15.74 0.44 4.81
N PRO A 130 14.68 1.27 4.67
CA PRO A 130 14.14 1.59 3.37
C PRO A 130 15.08 2.50 2.57
N PRO A 131 15.33 2.20 1.27
CA PRO A 131 16.13 3.07 0.41
C PRO A 131 15.53 4.50 0.27
N VAL A 132 14.21 4.59 0.41
CA VAL A 132 13.45 5.86 0.49
C VAL A 132 12.74 5.88 1.83
N SER A 133 12.91 6.96 2.60
CA SER A 133 12.43 7.02 3.99
C SER A 133 10.98 7.54 4.14
N TRP A 134 10.31 7.94 3.07
CA TRP A 134 8.98 8.54 3.10
C TRP A 134 7.98 7.79 2.20
N THR A 135 6.71 7.87 2.56
CA THR A 135 5.57 7.36 1.78
C THR A 135 4.73 8.50 1.21
N SER A 136 4.13 8.28 0.05
CA SER A 136 3.18 9.20 -0.58
C SER A 136 1.72 8.79 -0.38
N PHE A 137 1.47 7.79 0.46
CA PHE A 137 0.14 7.22 0.70
C PHE A 137 -0.51 6.62 -0.56
N GLY A 138 0.31 5.96 -1.40
CA GLY A 138 -0.12 5.18 -2.57
C GLY A 138 0.11 5.85 -3.92
N SER A 139 0.31 7.16 -3.98
CA SER A 139 0.45 7.91 -5.23
C SER A 139 1.71 7.51 -6.02
N VAL A 140 2.88 7.63 -5.40
CA VAL A 140 4.17 7.24 -6.00
C VAL A 140 4.38 5.72 -5.88
N GLU A 141 3.85 5.10 -4.84
CA GLU A 141 3.89 3.64 -4.67
C GLU A 141 3.25 2.91 -5.86
N GLY A 142 2.23 3.49 -6.51
CA GLY A 142 1.69 2.94 -7.77
C GLY A 142 2.72 2.90 -8.91
N ASP A 143 3.61 3.90 -9.01
CA ASP A 143 4.72 3.90 -9.96
C ASP A 143 5.82 2.91 -9.55
N ASP A 144 6.09 2.75 -8.26
CA ASP A 144 7.04 1.78 -7.74
C ASP A 144 6.58 0.34 -8.05
N VAL A 145 5.26 0.05 -7.93
CA VAL A 145 4.68 -1.24 -8.33
C VAL A 145 4.83 -1.49 -9.83
N ALA A 146 4.61 -0.46 -10.66
CA ALA A 146 4.83 -0.58 -12.10
C ALA A 146 6.32 -0.83 -12.43
N ALA A 147 7.25 -0.23 -11.68
CA ALA A 147 8.69 -0.49 -11.82
C ALA A 147 9.06 -1.92 -11.38
N ALA A 148 8.46 -2.41 -10.29
CA ALA A 148 8.62 -3.79 -9.84
C ALA A 148 8.16 -4.81 -10.90
N LEU A 149 7.04 -4.55 -11.56
CA LEU A 149 6.55 -5.39 -12.66
C LEU A 149 7.49 -5.33 -13.88
N ALA A 150 7.97 -4.13 -14.23
CA ALA A 150 8.96 -3.97 -15.28
C ALA A 150 10.24 -4.75 -14.98
N TYR A 151 10.72 -4.71 -13.73
CA TYR A 151 11.84 -5.51 -13.27
C TYR A 151 11.60 -7.02 -13.44
N LEU A 152 10.46 -7.54 -13.00
CA LEU A 152 10.10 -8.96 -13.17
C LEU A 152 10.18 -9.40 -14.65
N ARG A 153 9.75 -8.55 -15.57
CA ARG A 153 9.81 -8.81 -17.02
C ARG A 153 11.23 -8.87 -17.60
N THR A 154 12.23 -8.34 -16.88
CA THR A 154 13.64 -8.46 -17.30
C THR A 154 14.27 -9.80 -16.90
N LEU A 155 13.65 -10.52 -15.97
CA LEU A 155 14.20 -11.76 -15.44
C LEU A 155 14.20 -12.87 -16.48
N LYS A 156 15.31 -13.60 -16.53
CA LYS A 156 15.51 -14.71 -17.46
C LYS A 156 15.87 -16.00 -16.72
N THR A 157 15.51 -17.10 -17.35
CA THR A 157 15.98 -18.44 -16.96
C THR A 157 17.47 -18.62 -17.31
N PRO A 158 18.15 -19.63 -16.78
CA PRO A 158 19.53 -19.97 -17.19
C PRO A 158 19.68 -20.18 -18.71
N GLN A 159 18.61 -20.54 -19.40
CA GLN A 159 18.55 -20.72 -20.85
C GLN A 159 18.31 -19.44 -21.64
N GLY A 160 18.24 -18.29 -20.95
CA GLY A 160 18.02 -16.97 -21.56
C GLY A 160 16.57 -16.65 -21.94
N ARG A 161 15.62 -17.51 -21.62
CA ARG A 161 14.18 -17.30 -21.88
C ARG A 161 13.54 -16.43 -20.79
N PRO A 162 12.46 -15.68 -21.09
CA PRO A 162 11.75 -14.93 -20.05
C PRO A 162 11.27 -15.83 -18.91
N LEU A 163 11.54 -15.43 -17.66
CA LEU A 163 11.09 -16.17 -16.48
C LEU A 163 9.59 -16.04 -16.31
N VAL A 164 9.05 -14.82 -16.46
CA VAL A 164 7.65 -14.52 -16.26
C VAL A 164 6.91 -14.34 -17.58
N GLY A 165 5.64 -14.77 -17.62
CA GLY A 165 4.74 -14.53 -18.75
C GLY A 165 4.25 -13.07 -18.81
N GLU A 166 3.41 -12.80 -19.80
CA GLU A 166 2.89 -11.44 -20.00
C GLU A 166 1.88 -11.01 -18.92
N ARG A 167 1.06 -11.95 -18.42
CA ARG A 167 0.00 -11.68 -17.45
C ARG A 167 0.56 -11.56 -16.05
N ALA A 168 0.02 -10.58 -15.29
CA ALA A 168 0.38 -10.37 -13.91
C ALA A 168 -0.85 -10.21 -13.02
N GLY A 169 -0.68 -10.56 -11.74
CA GLY A 169 -1.63 -10.31 -10.67
C GLY A 169 -1.03 -9.40 -9.60
N LEU A 170 -1.87 -8.59 -8.98
CA LEU A 170 -1.50 -7.79 -7.80
C LEU A 170 -2.42 -8.12 -6.64
N TYR A 171 -1.82 -8.33 -5.48
CA TYR A 171 -2.50 -8.38 -4.20
C TYR A 171 -2.07 -7.17 -3.38
N GLY A 172 -3.00 -6.54 -2.68
CA GLY A 172 -2.67 -5.43 -1.80
C GLY A 172 -3.65 -5.25 -0.65
N VAL A 173 -3.12 -4.78 0.48
CA VAL A 173 -3.90 -4.42 1.67
C VAL A 173 -3.78 -2.92 1.90
N GLU A 174 -4.89 -2.22 2.06
CA GLU A 174 -4.97 -0.76 2.33
C GLU A 174 -4.08 0.06 1.39
N LEU A 175 -2.91 0.56 1.86
CA LEU A 175 -1.90 1.27 1.05
C LEU A 175 -1.52 0.45 -0.19
N GLY A 176 -1.23 -0.85 0.01
CA GLY A 176 -0.91 -1.77 -1.07
C GLY A 176 -2.07 -1.97 -2.04
N ALA A 177 -3.32 -1.99 -1.55
CA ALA A 177 -4.51 -2.11 -2.41
C ALA A 177 -4.70 -0.87 -3.29
N TYR A 178 -4.49 0.33 -2.73
CA TYR A 178 -4.56 1.55 -3.51
C TYR A 178 -3.43 1.65 -4.54
N ALA A 179 -2.19 1.30 -4.15
CA ALA A 179 -1.05 1.26 -5.07
C ALA A 179 -1.25 0.25 -6.21
N ALA A 180 -1.81 -0.94 -5.90
CA ALA A 180 -2.17 -1.96 -6.89
C ALA A 180 -3.20 -1.46 -7.88
N LEU A 181 -4.26 -0.80 -7.39
CA LEU A 181 -5.31 -0.22 -8.22
C LEU A 181 -4.74 0.82 -9.20
N LEU A 182 -3.88 1.71 -8.68
CA LEU A 182 -3.23 2.75 -9.47
C LEU A 182 -2.25 2.17 -10.50
N ALA A 183 -1.45 1.17 -10.15
CA ALA A 183 -0.55 0.48 -11.08
C ALA A 183 -1.34 -0.23 -12.20
N ALA A 184 -2.46 -0.88 -11.87
CA ALA A 184 -3.30 -1.56 -12.85
C ALA A 184 -3.96 -0.61 -13.85
N SER A 185 -4.20 0.64 -13.46
CA SER A 185 -4.73 1.64 -14.39
C SER A 185 -3.72 2.09 -15.45
N ARG A 186 -2.44 1.75 -15.28
CA ARG A 186 -1.33 2.16 -16.15
C ARG A 186 -0.72 1.01 -16.96
N ASP A 187 -1.12 -0.25 -16.66
CA ASP A 187 -0.57 -1.43 -17.32
C ASP A 187 -1.70 -2.46 -17.58
N ASP A 188 -2.03 -2.68 -18.84
CA ASP A 188 -3.10 -3.58 -19.28
C ASP A 188 -2.74 -5.07 -19.11
N LYS A 189 -1.50 -5.41 -18.87
CA LYS A 189 -1.04 -6.78 -18.56
C LYS A 189 -1.29 -7.18 -17.10
N ILE A 190 -1.65 -6.24 -16.23
CA ILE A 190 -2.15 -6.54 -14.89
C ILE A 190 -3.63 -6.95 -15.03
N GLN A 191 -3.89 -8.25 -15.04
CA GLN A 191 -5.21 -8.80 -15.37
C GLN A 191 -6.02 -9.25 -14.16
N ALA A 192 -5.36 -9.51 -13.04
CA ALA A 192 -5.98 -9.97 -11.80
C ALA A 192 -5.61 -9.08 -10.62
N LEU A 193 -6.61 -8.63 -9.86
CA LEU A 193 -6.43 -7.79 -8.67
C LEU A 193 -7.12 -8.42 -7.48
N VAL A 194 -6.41 -8.54 -6.36
CA VAL A 194 -7.00 -8.82 -5.05
C VAL A 194 -6.74 -7.61 -4.17
N LEU A 195 -7.80 -6.92 -3.80
CA LEU A 195 -7.75 -5.66 -3.04
C LEU A 195 -8.46 -5.85 -1.72
N ASP A 196 -7.69 -5.92 -0.64
CA ASP A 196 -8.23 -6.04 0.71
C ASP A 196 -8.26 -4.67 1.38
N SER A 197 -9.40 -4.35 1.98
CA SER A 197 -9.59 -3.11 2.72
C SER A 197 -9.17 -1.87 1.93
N ALA A 198 -9.51 -1.84 0.64
CA ALA A 198 -9.13 -0.77 -0.26
C ALA A 198 -9.72 0.57 0.20
N PRO A 199 -8.88 1.62 0.41
CA PRO A 199 -9.36 2.94 0.80
C PRO A 199 -10.07 3.63 -0.36
N ALA A 200 -10.99 4.56 -0.05
CA ALA A 200 -11.65 5.36 -1.08
C ALA A 200 -10.71 6.42 -1.70
N ALA A 201 -9.70 6.86 -0.93
CA ALA A 201 -8.70 7.83 -1.37
C ALA A 201 -7.44 7.76 -0.49
N PRO A 202 -6.30 8.35 -0.91
CA PRO A 202 -5.10 8.52 -0.08
C PRO A 202 -5.36 9.20 1.28
N ASP A 203 -6.36 10.08 1.33
CA ASP A 203 -6.79 10.76 2.55
C ASP A 203 -7.24 9.77 3.65
N ASP A 204 -7.80 8.62 3.29
CA ASP A 204 -8.23 7.62 4.26
C ASP A 204 -7.01 6.90 4.89
N ILE A 205 -5.97 6.64 4.09
CA ILE A 205 -4.71 6.08 4.57
C ILE A 205 -4.03 7.08 5.51
N LEU A 206 -3.96 8.36 5.09
CA LEU A 206 -3.39 9.43 5.91
C LEU A 206 -4.14 9.55 7.25
N ARG A 207 -5.48 9.55 7.22
CA ARG A 207 -6.32 9.60 8.43
C ARG A 207 -6.04 8.42 9.36
N SER A 208 -5.96 7.21 8.80
CA SER A 208 -5.62 6.01 9.56
C SER A 208 -4.23 6.13 10.20
N ALA A 209 -3.24 6.60 9.44
CA ALA A 209 -1.88 6.83 9.92
C ALA A 209 -1.82 7.86 11.05
N VAL A 210 -2.54 8.99 10.93
CA VAL A 210 -2.62 10.00 12.00
C VAL A 210 -3.23 9.40 13.26
N ARG A 211 -4.33 8.67 13.14
CA ARG A 211 -4.98 8.01 14.28
C ARG A 211 -4.06 6.99 14.94
N GLU A 212 -3.35 6.17 14.17
CA GLU A 212 -2.41 5.18 14.70
C GLU A 212 -1.21 5.83 15.40
N ARG A 213 -0.69 6.96 14.86
CA ARG A 213 0.55 7.60 15.36
C ARG A 213 0.31 8.58 16.50
N VAL A 214 -0.80 9.30 16.48
CA VAL A 214 -1.10 10.40 17.40
C VAL A 214 -2.19 10.02 18.40
N GLY A 215 -2.99 8.99 18.11
CA GLY A 215 -4.13 8.58 18.95
C GLY A 215 -5.32 9.54 18.89
N LEU A 216 -5.31 10.52 17.97
CA LEU A 216 -6.35 11.53 17.82
C LEU A 216 -6.99 11.43 16.43
N ASP A 217 -8.31 11.55 16.41
CA ASP A 217 -9.11 11.61 15.18
C ASP A 217 -10.10 12.76 15.27
N ASN A 218 -9.63 13.98 14.98
CA ASN A 218 -10.49 15.16 14.94
C ASN A 218 -10.33 15.94 13.61
N GLY A 219 -11.41 16.56 13.17
CA GLY A 219 -11.49 17.23 11.87
C GLY A 219 -10.42 18.31 11.63
N PRO A 220 -10.16 19.23 12.57
CA PRO A 220 -9.10 20.24 12.41
C PRO A 220 -7.73 19.63 12.20
N LEU A 221 -7.32 18.67 13.05
CA LEU A 221 -6.02 17.98 12.91
C LEU A 221 -5.89 17.30 11.56
N GLN A 222 -6.91 16.56 11.13
CA GLN A 222 -6.94 15.88 9.84
C GLN A 222 -6.79 16.87 8.67
N THR A 223 -7.50 18.00 8.72
CA THR A 223 -7.45 19.03 7.68
C THR A 223 -6.07 19.66 7.59
N PHE A 224 -5.47 20.05 8.72
CA PHE A 224 -4.14 20.65 8.74
C PHE A 224 -3.05 19.65 8.36
N THR A 225 -3.16 18.38 8.80
CA THR A 225 -2.19 17.35 8.43
C THR A 225 -2.27 17.05 6.93
N ARG A 226 -3.47 16.96 6.34
CA ARG A 226 -3.65 16.79 4.90
C ARG A 226 -3.02 17.93 4.10
N LEU A 227 -3.31 19.18 4.48
CA LEU A 227 -2.71 20.35 3.83
C LEU A 227 -1.19 20.35 3.98
N GLY A 228 -0.70 20.11 5.20
CA GLY A 228 0.73 20.04 5.47
C GLY A 228 1.43 18.90 4.71
N THR A 229 0.78 17.73 4.57
CA THR A 229 1.30 16.60 3.78
C THR A 229 1.41 16.96 2.30
N GLY A 230 0.39 17.64 1.74
CA GLY A 230 0.43 18.12 0.35
C GLY A 230 1.60 19.10 0.09
N ILE A 231 1.87 20.00 1.04
CA ILE A 231 3.00 20.93 0.97
C ILE A 231 4.32 20.16 1.15
N TYR A 232 4.41 19.29 2.15
CA TYR A 232 5.63 18.55 2.49
C TYR A 232 6.10 17.66 1.35
N LEU A 233 5.19 16.96 0.69
CA LEU A 233 5.47 16.05 -0.41
C LEU A 233 5.52 16.74 -1.78
N MET A 234 5.42 18.08 -1.84
CA MET A 234 5.59 18.88 -3.07
C MET A 234 4.82 18.34 -4.29
N GLY A 235 3.56 17.93 -4.09
CA GLY A 235 2.70 17.40 -5.16
C GLY A 235 2.78 15.89 -5.38
N HIS A 236 3.62 15.16 -4.65
CA HIS A 236 3.65 13.70 -4.67
C HIS A 236 2.52 13.06 -3.81
N TYR A 237 1.75 13.86 -3.09
CA TYR A 237 0.56 13.43 -2.37
C TYR A 237 -0.69 13.68 -3.22
N GLY A 238 -1.44 12.62 -3.47
CA GLY A 238 -2.63 12.69 -4.32
C GLY A 238 -2.92 11.34 -4.97
N GLY A 239 -3.46 11.31 -6.16
CA GLY A 239 -3.80 10.07 -6.90
C GLY A 239 -5.29 9.98 -7.22
N GLY A 240 -6.12 10.77 -6.54
CA GLY A 240 -7.55 10.83 -6.78
C GLY A 240 -8.37 9.74 -6.05
N PRO A 241 -9.69 9.71 -6.21
CA PRO A 241 -10.55 8.72 -5.61
C PRO A 241 -10.38 7.34 -6.29
N ALA A 242 -10.33 6.28 -5.48
CA ALA A 242 -10.22 4.89 -5.96
C ALA A 242 -11.31 4.54 -6.97
N CYS A 243 -12.53 5.05 -6.77
CA CYS A 243 -13.65 4.86 -7.70
C CYS A 243 -13.34 5.40 -9.11
N GLY A 244 -12.71 6.58 -9.22
CA GLY A 244 -12.30 7.15 -10.52
C GLY A 244 -11.24 6.29 -11.22
N ILE A 245 -10.32 5.72 -10.45
CA ILE A 245 -9.30 4.80 -10.98
C ILE A 245 -9.95 3.48 -11.42
N ALA A 246 -10.81 2.89 -10.58
CA ALA A 246 -11.53 1.66 -10.85
C ALA A 246 -12.37 1.75 -12.14
N ALA A 247 -12.99 2.90 -12.39
CA ALA A 247 -13.79 3.16 -13.60
C ALA A 247 -12.99 3.08 -14.92
N SER A 248 -11.65 3.20 -14.85
CA SER A 248 -10.78 3.05 -16.03
C SER A 248 -10.33 1.62 -16.30
N LEU A 249 -10.61 0.66 -15.38
CA LEU A 249 -10.13 -0.72 -15.46
C LEU A 249 -11.11 -1.62 -16.19
N SER A 250 -10.96 -1.71 -17.51
CA SER A 250 -11.75 -2.64 -18.34
C SER A 250 -11.06 -3.99 -18.49
N ASN A 251 -11.86 -5.07 -18.67
CA ASN A 251 -11.36 -6.42 -18.94
C ASN A 251 -10.38 -6.95 -17.87
N ARG A 252 -10.69 -6.71 -16.61
CA ARG A 252 -9.93 -7.22 -15.46
C ARG A 252 -10.77 -8.21 -14.67
N ARG A 253 -10.10 -9.02 -13.88
CA ARG A 253 -10.73 -9.80 -12.81
C ARG A 253 -10.31 -9.21 -11.48
N VAL A 254 -11.27 -8.86 -10.64
CA VAL A 254 -11.05 -8.17 -9.37
C VAL A 254 -11.75 -8.92 -8.26
N LEU A 255 -11.01 -9.21 -7.19
CA LEU A 255 -11.54 -9.70 -5.93
C LEU A 255 -11.37 -8.60 -4.89
N LEU A 256 -12.48 -8.12 -4.36
CA LEU A 256 -12.50 -7.17 -3.25
C LEU A 256 -12.75 -7.94 -1.96
N LEU A 257 -11.84 -7.79 -1.01
CA LEU A 257 -11.90 -8.44 0.29
C LEU A 257 -12.15 -7.43 1.41
N THR A 258 -12.96 -7.85 2.36
CA THR A 258 -13.08 -7.22 3.68
C THR A 258 -13.53 -8.30 4.65
N GLY A 259 -12.97 -8.36 5.85
CA GLY A 259 -13.29 -9.38 6.85
C GLY A 259 -14.44 -8.96 7.77
N GLU A 260 -14.94 -9.89 8.56
CA GLU A 260 -15.92 -9.63 9.62
C GLU A 260 -15.38 -8.70 10.70
N ASP A 261 -14.05 -8.69 10.90
CA ASP A 261 -13.32 -7.81 11.82
C ASP A 261 -13.19 -6.37 11.30
N ALA A 262 -13.59 -6.10 10.05
CA ALA A 262 -13.57 -4.76 9.49
C ALA A 262 -14.70 -3.88 10.05
N PRO A 263 -14.44 -2.60 10.38
CA PRO A 263 -15.49 -1.67 10.78
C PRO A 263 -16.47 -1.43 9.61
N GLU A 264 -17.75 -1.19 9.96
CA GLU A 264 -18.82 -1.02 8.96
C GLU A 264 -18.52 0.01 7.86
N PRO A 265 -17.91 1.18 8.14
CA PRO A 265 -17.56 2.13 7.08
C PRO A 265 -16.63 1.53 6.02
N LEU A 266 -15.69 0.68 6.40
CA LEU A 266 -14.76 0.03 5.48
C LEU A 266 -15.47 -1.02 4.61
N ARG A 267 -16.37 -1.81 5.21
CA ARG A 267 -17.21 -2.76 4.46
C ARG A 267 -18.07 -2.06 3.43
N ALA A 268 -18.74 -0.97 3.83
CA ALA A 268 -19.53 -0.14 2.91
C ALA A 268 -18.69 0.45 1.76
N GLN A 269 -17.47 0.94 2.05
CA GLN A 269 -16.54 1.44 1.04
C GLN A 269 -16.16 0.35 0.02
N THR A 270 -15.90 -0.86 0.48
CA THR A 270 -15.58 -2.00 -0.40
C THR A 270 -16.72 -2.31 -1.36
N VAL A 271 -17.97 -2.33 -0.88
CA VAL A 271 -19.16 -2.52 -1.71
C VAL A 271 -19.36 -1.36 -2.69
N GLN A 272 -19.10 -0.14 -2.24
CA GLN A 272 -19.17 1.05 -3.11
C GLN A 272 -18.12 0.99 -4.21
N LEU A 273 -16.87 0.62 -3.91
CA LEU A 273 -15.80 0.48 -4.89
C LEU A 273 -16.15 -0.56 -5.97
N ALA A 274 -16.80 -1.67 -5.60
CA ALA A 274 -17.24 -2.69 -6.55
C ALA A 274 -18.14 -2.14 -7.67
N ARG A 275 -18.95 -1.14 -7.35
CA ARG A 275 -19.89 -0.51 -8.29
C ARG A 275 -19.21 0.47 -9.26
N CYS A 276 -17.96 0.82 -9.01
CA CYS A 276 -17.21 1.77 -9.83
C CYS A 276 -16.55 1.12 -11.05
N PHE A 277 -16.34 -0.20 -11.02
CA PHE A 277 -15.72 -0.90 -12.13
C PHE A 277 -16.68 -0.98 -13.34
N PRO A 278 -16.15 -0.88 -14.56
CA PRO A 278 -16.96 -1.02 -15.77
C PRO A 278 -17.51 -2.46 -15.93
N SER A 279 -18.61 -2.60 -16.68
CA SER A 279 -19.31 -3.88 -16.87
C SER A 279 -18.47 -4.99 -17.51
N GLN A 280 -17.40 -4.63 -18.22
CA GLN A 280 -16.44 -5.57 -18.81
C GLN A 280 -15.47 -6.15 -17.78
N THR A 281 -15.45 -5.63 -16.55
CA THR A 281 -14.60 -6.12 -15.46
C THR A 281 -15.42 -7.04 -14.56
N THR A 282 -14.91 -8.25 -14.33
CA THR A 282 -15.54 -9.18 -13.39
C THR A 282 -15.11 -8.85 -11.98
N VAL A 283 -16.05 -8.44 -11.13
CA VAL A 283 -15.80 -8.09 -9.74
C VAL A 283 -16.48 -9.08 -8.81
N GLU A 284 -15.69 -9.69 -7.93
CA GLU A 284 -16.17 -10.50 -6.82
C GLU A 284 -15.97 -9.71 -5.51
N VAL A 285 -16.97 -9.71 -4.63
CA VAL A 285 -16.88 -9.10 -3.30
C VAL A 285 -17.02 -10.20 -2.26
N LYS A 286 -16.09 -10.27 -1.31
CA LYS A 286 -16.10 -11.20 -0.19
C LYS A 286 -15.94 -10.44 1.13
N SER A 287 -16.98 -10.49 1.93
CA SER A 287 -17.07 -9.86 3.25
C SER A 287 -17.35 -10.87 4.38
N ASP A 288 -17.33 -12.15 4.04
CA ASP A 288 -17.61 -13.30 4.91
C ASP A 288 -16.34 -14.00 5.41
N LEU A 289 -15.17 -13.40 5.17
CA LEU A 289 -13.92 -13.91 5.74
C LEU A 289 -13.81 -13.53 7.21
N PRO A 290 -13.24 -14.42 8.05
CA PRO A 290 -13.15 -14.17 9.49
C PRO A 290 -12.24 -12.99 9.85
N LEU A 291 -11.36 -12.58 8.95
CA LEU A 291 -10.42 -11.48 9.16
C LEU A 291 -10.06 -10.75 7.86
N THR A 292 -9.58 -9.52 8.03
CA THR A 292 -8.97 -8.71 6.97
C THR A 292 -7.47 -9.02 6.83
N GLY A 293 -6.89 -8.61 5.70
CA GLY A 293 -5.44 -8.60 5.48
C GLY A 293 -4.64 -7.83 6.55
N PHE A 294 -5.29 -6.92 7.29
CA PHE A 294 -4.66 -6.23 8.44
C PHE A 294 -4.23 -7.18 9.54
N ASN A 295 -4.99 -8.24 9.78
CA ASN A 295 -4.85 -9.14 10.91
C ASN A 295 -4.26 -10.51 10.54
N LEU A 296 -3.84 -10.71 9.29
CA LEU A 296 -3.22 -11.95 8.83
C LEU A 296 -2.11 -12.48 9.75
N PRO A 297 -1.17 -11.67 10.27
CA PRO A 297 -0.12 -12.18 11.14
C PRO A 297 -0.61 -12.70 12.50
N SER A 298 -1.80 -12.29 12.93
CA SER A 298 -2.43 -12.75 14.18
C SER A 298 -3.53 -13.81 13.96
N ALA A 299 -3.73 -14.24 12.71
CA ALA A 299 -4.73 -15.23 12.35
C ALA A 299 -4.45 -16.60 13.02
N THR A 300 -5.50 -17.30 13.40
CA THR A 300 -5.37 -18.74 13.71
C THR A 300 -5.06 -19.50 12.41
N GLY A 301 -4.53 -20.73 12.54
CA GLY A 301 -4.22 -21.56 11.37
C GLY A 301 -5.43 -21.70 10.43
N GLU A 302 -6.61 -21.98 10.96
CA GLU A 302 -7.84 -22.13 10.17
C GLU A 302 -8.27 -20.83 9.47
N GLN A 303 -8.24 -19.70 10.18
CA GLN A 303 -8.59 -18.40 9.61
C GLN A 303 -7.64 -18.00 8.48
N GLY A 304 -6.34 -18.19 8.69
CA GLY A 304 -5.32 -17.93 7.67
C GLY A 304 -5.48 -18.83 6.44
N GLU A 305 -5.78 -20.13 6.65
CA GLU A 305 -6.00 -21.06 5.54
C GLU A 305 -7.23 -20.69 4.70
N LEU A 306 -8.33 -20.27 5.31
CA LEU A 306 -9.52 -19.82 4.57
C LEU A 306 -9.23 -18.59 3.74
N TYR A 307 -8.49 -17.63 4.30
CA TYR A 307 -8.09 -16.42 3.59
C TYR A 307 -7.16 -16.74 2.42
N ASP A 308 -6.07 -17.46 2.67
CA ASP A 308 -5.06 -17.82 1.67
C ASP A 308 -5.68 -18.60 0.52
N ARG A 309 -6.52 -19.61 0.82
CA ARG A 309 -7.22 -20.40 -0.21
C ARG A 309 -8.09 -19.51 -1.10
N ARG A 310 -8.81 -18.55 -0.55
CA ARG A 310 -9.64 -17.63 -1.33
C ARG A 310 -8.81 -16.83 -2.34
N VAL A 311 -7.67 -16.30 -1.89
CA VAL A 311 -6.77 -15.52 -2.74
C VAL A 311 -6.10 -16.39 -3.81
N ILE A 312 -5.61 -17.57 -3.43
CA ILE A 312 -4.94 -18.52 -4.33
C ILE A 312 -5.91 -18.98 -5.42
N ASP A 313 -7.10 -19.45 -5.06
CA ASP A 313 -8.13 -19.92 -5.99
C ASP A 313 -8.53 -18.83 -6.99
N PHE A 314 -8.59 -17.59 -6.52
CA PHE A 314 -8.90 -16.46 -7.40
C PHE A 314 -7.77 -16.23 -8.42
N PHE A 315 -6.52 -16.15 -8.01
CA PHE A 315 -5.41 -15.93 -8.94
C PHE A 315 -5.25 -17.07 -9.92
N ASP A 316 -5.37 -18.30 -9.46
CA ASP A 316 -5.30 -19.49 -10.32
C ASP A 316 -6.38 -19.46 -11.43
N LYS A 317 -7.62 -19.14 -11.09
CA LYS A 317 -8.71 -18.99 -12.07
C LYS A 317 -8.55 -17.77 -12.97
N ALA A 318 -7.97 -16.68 -12.47
CA ALA A 318 -7.91 -15.41 -13.19
C ALA A 318 -6.74 -15.35 -14.19
N LEU A 319 -5.66 -16.09 -13.95
CA LEU A 319 -4.40 -15.98 -14.69
C LEU A 319 -4.06 -17.21 -15.53
N ARG A 320 -4.81 -18.31 -15.41
CA ARG A 320 -4.70 -19.47 -16.31
C ARG A 320 -5.12 -19.15 -17.78
#